data_ecb9e73fcb1294d9b1ea781ad1cbb9df
#
_entry.id   ecb9e73fcb1294d9b1ea781ad1cbb9df
#
_cell.length_a   1.000
_cell.length_b   1.000
_cell.length_c   1.000
_cell.angle_alpha   90.00
_cell.angle_beta   90.00
_cell.angle_gamma   90.00
#
_symmetry.space_group_name_H-M   'P 1'
#
loop_
_entity.id
_entity.type
_entity.pdbx_description
1 polymer ?
#
loop_
_entity_poly.entity_id
_entity_poly.type
_entity_poly.pdbx_seq_one_letter_code
_entity_poly.pdbx_strand_id
1 'polypeptide(L)'
;LKRIEIDFTALKKHHLDGFFKFARAPIKATIALANQKDLDVYVCHLKSNRDNEFEYVFTKDKNLKEKKEKKKKALEENYSQSLKQRLCEASSIFNDIKRTQNPAVLLTDLNDKEFSVTIQALTNKKYHDETLKKDEYLLLDAYYFYKKKIYNPHPEQKEIKRTPTSYFAGKGNILDYIFVSNMFDKNKQNHIGQITSYEVFDKHLQQNQNGSLLNSDHAQVVCELEFN
;
A
#
# COMPACT_ATOMS: atom_id res chain seq x y z
N LEU A 1 -19.95 0.18 7.39
CA LEU A 1 -18.51 0.07 7.68
C LEU A 1 -18.19 -1.33 8.20
N LYS A 2 -17.21 -1.98 7.62
CA LYS A 2 -16.75 -3.31 8.03
C LYS A 2 -15.26 -3.24 8.36
N ARG A 3 -14.84 -3.96 9.38
CA ARG A 3 -13.41 -4.20 9.64
C ARG A 3 -12.95 -5.42 8.84
N ILE A 4 -11.73 -5.38 8.36
CA ILE A 4 -11.08 -6.49 7.67
C ILE A 4 -10.19 -7.22 8.68
N GLU A 5 -10.27 -8.53 8.67
CA GLU A 5 -9.42 -9.39 9.49
C GLU A 5 -8.27 -9.97 8.66
N ILE A 6 -7.22 -10.41 9.33
CA ILE A 6 -6.13 -11.12 8.67
C ILE A 6 -6.68 -12.41 8.07
N ASP A 7 -6.43 -12.61 6.79
CA ASP A 7 -6.72 -13.84 6.09
C ASP A 7 -5.48 -14.76 6.11
N PHE A 8 -5.56 -15.82 6.89
CA PHE A 8 -4.46 -16.77 7.07
C PHE A 8 -4.07 -17.50 5.79
N THR A 9 -4.94 -17.57 4.80
CA THR A 9 -4.58 -18.20 3.52
C THR A 9 -3.49 -17.43 2.78
N ALA A 10 -3.42 -16.11 2.98
CA ALA A 10 -2.37 -15.25 2.43
C ALA A 10 -0.97 -15.59 3.00
N LEU A 11 -0.90 -16.16 4.21
CA LEU A 11 0.36 -16.43 4.90
C LEU A 11 1.10 -17.63 4.31
N LYS A 12 0.38 -18.63 3.86
CA LYS A 12 0.96 -19.91 3.39
C LYS A 12 1.92 -19.70 2.22
N LYS A 13 1.58 -18.81 1.30
CA LYS A 13 2.38 -18.56 0.10
C LYS A 13 3.72 -17.90 0.38
N HIS A 14 3.80 -17.08 1.41
CA HIS A 14 5.00 -16.30 1.72
C HIS A 14 5.85 -16.94 2.81
N HIS A 15 5.58 -18.19 3.20
CA HIS A 15 6.23 -18.88 4.32
C HIS A 15 6.27 -18.02 5.59
N LEU A 16 5.19 -17.28 5.82
CA LEU A 16 5.05 -16.39 6.96
C LEU A 16 4.41 -17.18 8.10
N ASP A 17 5.22 -17.91 8.83
CA ASP A 17 4.79 -18.60 10.03
C ASP A 17 4.48 -17.60 11.14
N GLY A 18 3.31 -17.71 11.73
CA GLY A 18 2.92 -16.90 12.87
C GLY A 18 1.55 -16.26 12.75
N PHE A 19 1.08 -15.79 13.89
CA PHE A 19 -0.20 -15.11 14.00
C PHE A 19 0.02 -13.61 13.96
N PHE A 20 -0.41 -12.97 12.87
CA PHE A 20 -0.34 -11.52 12.74
C PHE A 20 -1.73 -10.90 12.85
N LYS A 21 -1.79 -9.77 13.56
CA LYS A 21 -2.91 -8.85 13.54
C LYS A 21 -2.53 -7.64 12.70
N PHE A 22 -3.52 -6.99 12.11
CA PHE A 22 -3.26 -5.67 11.53
C PHE A 22 -2.68 -4.74 12.59
N ALA A 23 -1.63 -3.99 12.23
CA ALA A 23 -1.09 -2.94 13.08
C ALA A 23 -2.16 -1.87 13.37
N ARG A 24 -2.96 -1.56 12.35
CA ARG A 24 -4.15 -0.73 12.41
C ARG A 24 -5.23 -1.38 11.59
N ALA A 25 -6.36 -1.68 12.19
CA ALA A 25 -7.47 -2.33 11.49
C ALA A 25 -7.93 -1.45 10.32
N PRO A 26 -7.89 -1.96 9.07
CA PRO A 26 -8.39 -1.22 7.92
C PRO A 26 -9.89 -1.05 8.01
N ILE A 27 -10.38 0.01 7.36
CA ILE A 27 -11.80 0.30 7.24
C ILE A 27 -12.21 0.01 5.80
N LYS A 28 -13.34 -0.66 5.65
CA LYS A 28 -14.02 -0.84 4.37
C LYS A 28 -15.39 -0.19 4.41
N ALA A 29 -15.68 0.61 3.40
CA ALA A 29 -17.00 1.16 3.14
C ALA A 29 -17.47 0.69 1.77
N THR A 30 -18.71 0.23 1.67
CA THR A 30 -19.37 -0.06 0.40
C THR A 30 -20.30 1.10 0.07
N ILE A 31 -20.15 1.67 -1.12
CA ILE A 31 -20.89 2.83 -1.61
C ILE A 31 -21.73 2.35 -2.80
N ALA A 32 -23.05 2.54 -2.71
CA ALA A 32 -23.93 2.30 -3.83
C ALA A 32 -23.79 3.44 -4.86
N LEU A 33 -23.43 3.08 -6.08
CA LEU A 33 -23.33 4.01 -7.20
C LEU A 33 -24.69 4.21 -7.89
N ALA A 34 -24.85 5.31 -8.60
CA ALA A 34 -26.10 5.64 -9.30
C ALA A 34 -26.51 4.56 -10.34
N ASN A 35 -25.54 3.83 -10.90
CA ASN A 35 -25.76 2.73 -11.83
C ASN A 35 -26.04 1.36 -11.17
N GLN A 36 -26.46 1.35 -9.91
CA GLN A 36 -26.77 0.17 -9.10
C GLN A 36 -25.58 -0.77 -8.87
N LYS A 37 -24.37 -0.33 -9.11
CA LYS A 37 -23.15 -1.08 -8.74
C LYS A 37 -22.65 -0.63 -7.39
N ASP A 38 -22.07 -1.53 -6.65
CA ASP A 38 -21.40 -1.22 -5.40
C ASP A 38 -19.92 -0.94 -5.66
N LEU A 39 -19.39 0.07 -4.97
CA LEU A 39 -17.97 0.40 -4.93
C LEU A 39 -17.44 0.13 -3.52
N ASP A 40 -16.43 -0.68 -3.41
CA ASP A 40 -15.73 -0.90 -2.15
C ASP A 40 -14.55 0.08 -2.00
N VAL A 41 -14.61 0.91 -0.96
CA VAL A 41 -13.54 1.84 -0.61
C VAL A 41 -12.84 1.32 0.64
N TYR A 42 -11.56 1.07 0.52
CA TYR A 42 -10.70 0.64 1.61
C TYR A 42 -9.81 1.79 2.06
N VAL A 43 -9.71 1.99 3.37
CA VAL A 43 -8.77 2.92 3.99
C VAL A 43 -7.88 2.14 4.93
N CYS A 44 -6.58 2.18 4.69
CA CYS A 44 -5.65 1.45 5.55
C CYS A 44 -4.35 2.21 5.79
N HIS A 45 -3.71 1.86 6.91
CA HIS A 45 -2.40 2.34 7.27
C HIS A 45 -1.61 1.12 7.77
N LEU A 46 -0.77 0.56 6.90
CA LEU A 46 -0.06 -0.68 7.18
C LEU A 46 1.07 -0.49 8.19
N LYS A 47 1.61 -1.60 8.64
CA LYS A 47 2.71 -1.62 9.61
C LYS A 47 3.88 -0.76 9.14
N SER A 48 4.33 0.15 10.00
CA SER A 48 5.48 1.01 9.72
C SER A 48 6.75 0.21 9.43
N ASN A 49 7.70 0.82 8.72
CA ASN A 49 9.02 0.22 8.46
C ASN A 49 9.86 0.01 9.73
N ARG A 50 9.41 0.55 10.85
CA ARG A 50 10.10 0.34 12.13
C ARG A 50 9.77 -1.04 12.64
N ASP A 51 10.80 -1.82 12.93
CA ASP A 51 10.61 -3.11 13.60
C ASP A 51 10.11 -2.85 15.02
N ASN A 52 9.06 -3.57 15.44
CA ASN A 52 8.53 -3.45 16.80
C ASN A 52 9.57 -3.85 17.86
N GLU A 53 10.53 -4.66 17.46
CA GLU A 53 11.65 -5.09 18.29
C GLU A 53 12.65 -3.96 18.59
N PHE A 54 12.51 -2.84 17.91
CA PHE A 54 13.28 -1.62 18.09
C PHE A 54 12.44 -0.51 18.71
N GLU A 55 11.34 -0.87 19.36
CA GLU A 55 10.60 0.11 20.12
C GLU A 55 11.57 0.86 21.03
N TYR A 56 11.56 2.13 20.84
CA TYR A 56 12.28 3.22 21.50
C TYR A 56 12.65 2.95 22.97
N VAL A 57 13.55 2.05 23.21
CA VAL A 57 14.28 2.06 24.47
C VAL A 57 15.54 2.83 24.21
N PHE A 58 15.51 4.11 24.54
CA PHE A 58 16.69 5.00 24.54
C PHE A 58 17.69 4.60 25.65
N THR A 59 18.11 3.34 25.69
CA THR A 59 19.20 2.90 26.56
C THR A 59 20.40 2.60 25.71
N LYS A 60 21.43 3.40 25.93
CA LYS A 60 22.50 3.67 24.96
C LYS A 60 23.25 2.50 24.38
N ASP A 61 23.51 1.42 25.05
CA ASP A 61 24.53 0.47 24.58
C ASP A 61 24.03 -0.97 24.30
N LYS A 62 23.09 -1.49 25.07
CA LYS A 62 22.51 -2.82 24.82
C LYS A 62 21.76 -2.89 23.49
N ASN A 63 21.08 -1.82 23.14
CA ASN A 63 20.22 -1.77 21.96
C ASN A 63 20.96 -1.78 20.63
N LEU A 64 22.18 -1.25 20.54
CA LEU A 64 22.95 -1.22 19.29
C LEU A 64 23.46 -2.62 18.90
N LYS A 65 23.85 -3.43 19.87
CA LYS A 65 24.32 -4.80 19.63
C LYS A 65 23.16 -5.70 19.22
N GLU A 66 22.07 -5.69 19.97
CA GLU A 66 20.84 -6.42 19.64
C GLU A 66 20.26 -5.98 18.31
N LYS A 67 20.27 -4.67 18.04
CA LYS A 67 19.84 -4.11 16.77
C LYS A 67 20.66 -4.61 15.58
N LYS A 68 21.98 -4.71 15.75
CA LYS A 68 22.86 -5.26 14.71
C LYS A 68 22.63 -6.76 14.50
N GLU A 69 22.45 -7.52 15.57
CA GLU A 69 22.19 -8.97 15.50
C GLU A 69 20.83 -9.26 14.84
N LYS A 70 19.77 -8.53 15.24
CA LYS A 70 18.44 -8.67 14.63
C LYS A 70 18.42 -8.23 13.18
N LYS A 71 19.11 -7.14 12.83
CA LYS A 71 19.28 -6.73 11.45
C LYS A 71 20.03 -7.77 10.62
N LYS A 72 21.07 -8.37 11.18
CA LYS A 72 21.81 -9.46 10.55
C LYS A 72 20.89 -10.67 10.30
N LYS A 73 20.13 -11.08 11.32
CA LYS A 73 19.16 -12.17 11.21
C LYS A 73 18.07 -11.88 10.17
N ALA A 74 17.50 -10.65 10.16
CA ALA A 74 16.52 -10.25 9.16
C ALA A 74 17.07 -10.26 7.74
N LEU A 75 18.36 -9.92 7.56
CA LEU A 75 19.05 -10.04 6.27
C LEU A 75 19.27 -11.50 5.86
N GLU A 76 19.60 -12.36 6.81
CA GLU A 76 19.74 -13.81 6.58
C GLU A 76 18.41 -14.47 6.22
N GLU A 77 17.30 -14.01 6.82
CA GLU A 77 15.94 -14.47 6.53
C GLU A 77 15.31 -13.79 5.32
N ASN A 78 15.97 -12.84 4.68
CA ASN A 78 15.51 -11.99 3.57
C ASN A 78 14.31 -11.08 3.87
N TYR A 79 13.73 -11.11 5.07
CA TYR A 79 12.57 -10.28 5.43
C TYR A 79 12.61 -9.86 6.90
N SER A 80 12.43 -8.56 7.16
CA SER A 80 12.19 -8.06 8.51
C SER A 80 10.77 -8.44 8.98
N GLN A 81 10.55 -8.48 10.30
CA GLN A 81 9.22 -8.75 10.86
C GLN A 81 8.19 -7.70 10.43
N SER A 82 8.58 -6.44 10.32
CA SER A 82 7.71 -5.37 9.81
C SER A 82 7.29 -5.60 8.36
N LEU A 83 8.21 -6.07 7.52
CA LEU A 83 7.90 -6.41 6.13
C LEU A 83 6.98 -7.63 6.04
N LYS A 84 7.24 -8.67 6.83
CA LYS A 84 6.37 -9.86 6.91
C LYS A 84 4.94 -9.44 7.29
N GLN A 85 4.80 -8.58 8.29
CA GLN A 85 3.49 -8.09 8.70
C GLN A 85 2.80 -7.28 7.61
N ARG A 86 3.50 -6.35 6.94
CA ARG A 86 2.92 -5.60 5.80
C ARG A 86 2.47 -6.51 4.68
N LEU A 87 3.24 -7.54 4.34
CA LEU A 87 2.85 -8.52 3.32
C LEU A 87 1.56 -9.25 3.70
N CYS A 88 1.43 -9.67 4.98
CA CYS A 88 0.20 -10.29 5.47
C CYS A 88 -0.99 -9.33 5.39
N GLU A 89 -0.78 -8.08 5.81
CA GLU A 89 -1.80 -7.03 5.76
C GLU A 89 -2.24 -6.75 4.32
N ALA A 90 -1.31 -6.51 3.40
CA ALA A 90 -1.60 -6.26 1.99
C ALA A 90 -2.30 -7.45 1.33
N SER A 91 -1.81 -8.67 1.56
CA SER A 91 -2.42 -9.89 1.02
C SER A 91 -3.84 -10.12 1.55
N SER A 92 -4.08 -9.78 2.83
CA SER A 92 -5.42 -9.91 3.43
C SER A 92 -6.41 -8.92 2.83
N ILE A 93 -5.99 -7.69 2.55
CA ILE A 93 -6.80 -6.69 1.83
C ILE A 93 -7.09 -7.18 0.41
N PHE A 94 -6.08 -7.66 -0.30
CA PHE A 94 -6.26 -8.21 -1.65
C PHE A 94 -7.25 -9.39 -1.67
N ASN A 95 -7.16 -10.30 -0.71
CA ASN A 95 -8.10 -11.43 -0.62
C ASN A 95 -9.53 -10.97 -0.33
N ASP A 96 -9.73 -9.92 0.47
CA ASP A 96 -11.07 -9.36 0.68
C ASP A 96 -11.62 -8.74 -0.61
N ILE A 97 -10.81 -7.97 -1.35
CA ILE A 97 -11.18 -7.39 -2.66
C ILE A 97 -11.56 -8.50 -3.64
N LYS A 98 -10.76 -9.55 -3.73
CA LYS A 98 -11.03 -10.71 -4.59
C LYS A 98 -12.33 -11.42 -4.22
N ARG A 99 -12.63 -11.53 -2.92
CA ARG A 99 -13.83 -12.22 -2.43
C ARG A 99 -15.11 -11.46 -2.75
N THR A 100 -15.09 -10.14 -2.65
CA THR A 100 -16.29 -9.31 -2.88
C THR A 100 -16.58 -9.10 -4.35
N GLN A 101 -15.56 -9.12 -5.19
CA GLN A 101 -15.66 -8.93 -6.65
C GLN A 101 -16.23 -7.57 -7.06
N ASN A 102 -16.37 -6.65 -6.12
CA ASN A 102 -16.78 -5.29 -6.39
C ASN A 102 -15.61 -4.46 -6.96
N PRO A 103 -15.89 -3.43 -7.77
CA PRO A 103 -14.91 -2.38 -8.02
C PRO A 103 -14.33 -1.86 -6.72
N ALA A 104 -13.03 -1.63 -6.68
CA ALA A 104 -12.37 -1.25 -5.46
C ALA A 104 -11.48 -0.01 -5.62
N VAL A 105 -11.47 0.82 -4.59
CA VAL A 105 -10.50 1.90 -4.37
C VAL A 105 -9.81 1.64 -3.04
N LEU A 106 -8.49 1.65 -3.03
CA LEU A 106 -7.68 1.49 -1.82
C LEU A 106 -6.89 2.77 -1.57
N LEU A 107 -7.20 3.44 -0.47
CA LEU A 107 -6.52 4.63 0.03
C LEU A 107 -5.58 4.19 1.14
N THR A 108 -4.27 4.42 1.00
CA THR A 108 -3.34 3.79 1.94
C THR A 108 -2.04 4.55 2.16
N ASP A 109 -1.63 4.65 3.43
CA ASP A 109 -0.23 4.70 3.81
C ASP A 109 0.28 3.25 3.87
N LEU A 110 1.02 2.83 2.84
CA LEU A 110 1.61 1.48 2.79
C LEU A 110 2.83 1.33 3.69
N ASN A 111 3.41 2.45 4.15
CA ASN A 111 4.69 2.43 4.85
C ASN A 111 5.80 1.68 4.09
N ASP A 112 5.70 1.63 2.77
CA ASP A 112 6.68 0.96 1.91
C ASP A 112 6.90 1.75 0.62
N LYS A 113 8.06 1.55 0.02
CA LYS A 113 8.48 2.31 -1.16
C LYS A 113 7.90 1.70 -2.44
N GLU A 114 7.93 2.50 -3.50
CA GLU A 114 7.64 2.02 -4.85
C GLU A 114 8.45 0.75 -5.16
N PHE A 115 7.83 -0.15 -5.92
CA PHE A 115 8.39 -1.45 -6.33
C PHE A 115 8.65 -2.45 -5.21
N SER A 116 8.21 -2.16 -3.99
CA SER A 116 8.32 -3.09 -2.87
C SER A 116 7.47 -4.35 -3.09
N VAL A 117 7.83 -5.42 -2.41
CA VAL A 117 7.03 -6.65 -2.41
C VAL A 117 5.63 -6.44 -1.83
N THR A 118 5.45 -5.45 -0.96
CA THR A 118 4.13 -5.06 -0.43
C THR A 118 3.21 -4.55 -1.54
N ILE A 119 3.72 -3.68 -2.44
CA ILE A 119 2.98 -3.22 -3.61
C ILE A 119 2.74 -4.39 -4.57
N GLN A 120 3.73 -5.24 -4.77
CA GLN A 120 3.60 -6.41 -5.63
C GLN A 120 2.50 -7.37 -5.18
N ALA A 121 2.28 -7.50 -3.86
CA ALA A 121 1.17 -8.30 -3.32
C ALA A 121 -0.23 -7.78 -3.72
N LEU A 122 -0.34 -6.50 -4.08
CA LEU A 122 -1.60 -5.88 -4.53
C LEU A 122 -1.72 -5.83 -6.07
N THR A 123 -0.60 -5.77 -6.78
CA THR A 123 -0.56 -5.37 -8.19
C THR A 123 0.00 -6.42 -9.15
N ASN A 124 0.67 -7.47 -8.65
CA ASN A 124 1.40 -8.40 -9.50
C ASN A 124 0.88 -9.83 -9.37
N LYS A 125 0.41 -10.39 -10.49
CA LYS A 125 -0.08 -11.76 -10.59
C LYS A 125 0.90 -12.82 -10.09
N LYS A 126 2.20 -12.61 -10.27
CA LYS A 126 3.24 -13.57 -9.84
C LYS A 126 3.27 -13.80 -8.34
N TYR A 127 2.70 -12.86 -7.56
CA TYR A 127 2.56 -12.99 -6.11
C TYR A 127 1.38 -13.85 -5.66
N HIS A 128 0.50 -14.21 -6.59
CA HIS A 128 -0.70 -14.97 -6.31
C HIS A 128 -0.58 -16.38 -6.90
N ASP A 129 -1.29 -17.32 -6.30
CA ASP A 129 -1.30 -18.69 -6.79
C ASP A 129 -1.94 -18.81 -8.17
N GLU A 130 -1.67 -19.92 -8.87
CA GLU A 130 -2.21 -20.25 -10.18
C GLU A 130 -3.74 -20.20 -10.26
N THR A 131 -4.42 -20.16 -9.11
CA THR A 131 -5.85 -19.96 -9.02
C THR A 131 -6.31 -18.59 -9.51
N LEU A 132 -5.42 -17.60 -9.59
CA LEU A 132 -5.72 -16.32 -10.20
C LEU A 132 -5.61 -16.46 -11.73
N LYS A 133 -6.64 -17.01 -12.33
CA LYS A 133 -6.68 -17.28 -13.77
C LYS A 133 -6.70 -16.00 -14.61
N LYS A 134 -7.09 -14.86 -14.02
CA LYS A 134 -7.23 -13.57 -14.69
C LYS A 134 -6.69 -12.43 -13.84
N ASP A 135 -6.24 -11.36 -14.48
CA ASP A 135 -5.76 -10.15 -13.82
C ASP A 135 -6.89 -9.25 -13.27
N GLU A 136 -8.10 -9.82 -13.11
CA GLU A 136 -9.33 -9.06 -12.84
C GLU A 136 -9.34 -8.36 -11.50
N TYR A 137 -8.61 -8.86 -10.51
CA TYR A 137 -8.60 -8.33 -9.15
C TYR A 137 -7.35 -7.56 -8.80
N LEU A 138 -6.37 -7.53 -9.71
CA LEU A 138 -5.16 -6.77 -9.48
C LEU A 138 -5.47 -5.29 -9.46
N LEU A 139 -4.87 -4.61 -8.49
CA LEU A 139 -5.00 -3.18 -8.37
C LEU A 139 -3.98 -2.48 -9.27
N LEU A 140 -4.35 -1.27 -9.69
CA LEU A 140 -3.52 -0.38 -10.47
C LEU A 140 -3.17 0.82 -9.60
N ASP A 141 -1.89 1.19 -9.56
CA ASP A 141 -1.50 2.46 -8.93
C ASP A 141 -2.11 3.61 -9.75
N ALA A 142 -2.99 4.38 -9.12
CA ALA A 142 -3.75 5.45 -9.77
C ALA A 142 -2.84 6.51 -10.39
N TYR A 143 -1.67 6.77 -9.79
CA TYR A 143 -0.71 7.71 -10.35
C TYR A 143 -0.20 7.29 -11.73
N TYR A 144 0.27 6.06 -11.85
CA TYR A 144 0.78 5.55 -13.12
C TYR A 144 -0.33 5.38 -14.14
N PHE A 145 -1.48 4.94 -13.68
CA PHE A 145 -2.64 4.77 -14.54
C PHE A 145 -3.13 6.09 -15.14
N TYR A 146 -3.28 7.13 -14.31
CA TYR A 146 -3.65 8.47 -14.77
C TYR A 146 -2.63 9.06 -15.73
N LYS A 147 -1.35 8.93 -15.44
CA LYS A 147 -0.28 9.43 -16.32
C LYS A 147 -0.11 8.62 -17.59
N LYS A 148 -0.92 7.57 -17.83
CA LYS A 148 -0.83 6.63 -18.95
C LYS A 148 0.57 6.04 -19.10
N LYS A 149 1.25 5.84 -17.99
CA LYS A 149 2.61 5.31 -17.91
C LYS A 149 2.53 3.91 -17.34
N ILE A 150 3.47 3.12 -17.71
CA ILE A 150 3.60 1.68 -17.51
C ILE A 150 3.04 1.22 -16.15
N TYR A 151 2.13 0.24 -16.18
CA TYR A 151 1.70 -0.50 -14.98
C TYR A 151 2.91 -1.19 -14.35
N ASN A 152 3.11 -0.99 -13.07
CA ASN A 152 4.20 -1.61 -12.31
C ASN A 152 5.55 -1.46 -13.03
N PRO A 153 6.06 -0.23 -13.21
CA PRO A 153 7.33 -0.02 -13.87
C PRO A 153 8.43 -0.80 -13.15
N HIS A 154 9.33 -1.41 -13.94
CA HIS A 154 10.47 -2.10 -13.37
C HIS A 154 11.43 -1.11 -12.73
N PRO A 155 12.11 -1.45 -11.60
CA PRO A 155 13.05 -0.54 -10.92
C PRO A 155 14.18 -0.01 -11.82
N GLU A 156 14.54 -0.75 -12.87
CA GLU A 156 15.57 -0.36 -13.85
C GLU A 156 15.05 0.59 -14.95
N GLN A 157 13.74 0.80 -15.03
CA GLN A 157 13.19 1.78 -15.96
C GLN A 157 13.47 3.19 -15.44
N LYS A 158 13.75 4.13 -16.36
CA LYS A 158 14.01 5.52 -16.00
C LYS A 158 12.92 6.03 -15.06
N GLU A 159 13.33 6.48 -13.89
CA GLU A 159 12.46 7.01 -12.85
C GLU A 159 11.53 8.07 -13.40
N ILE A 160 10.25 7.85 -13.23
CA ILE A 160 9.27 8.92 -13.33
C ILE A 160 9.33 9.63 -11.99
N LYS A 161 9.83 10.83 -11.98
CA LYS A 161 9.94 11.63 -10.77
C LYS A 161 8.54 11.93 -10.24
N ARG A 162 8.16 11.22 -9.19
CA ARG A 162 6.89 11.37 -8.47
C ARG A 162 7.11 12.31 -7.28
N THR A 163 6.13 13.16 -7.01
CA THR A 163 6.17 14.04 -5.83
C THR A 163 6.15 13.18 -4.56
N PRO A 164 7.09 13.37 -3.63
CA PRO A 164 7.09 12.65 -2.36
C PRO A 164 5.83 12.91 -1.54
N THR A 165 5.39 11.88 -0.82
CA THR A 165 4.25 12.00 0.10
C THR A 165 4.68 12.10 1.55
N SER A 166 5.95 11.87 1.87
CA SER A 166 6.52 12.03 3.20
C SER A 166 8.00 12.38 3.10
N TYR A 167 8.53 13.09 4.09
CA TYR A 167 9.95 13.42 4.17
C TYR A 167 10.52 12.92 5.49
N PHE A 168 11.67 12.28 5.41
CA PHE A 168 12.45 11.86 6.58
C PHE A 168 13.93 12.19 6.39
N ALA A 169 14.52 12.91 7.34
CA ALA A 169 15.91 13.36 7.30
C ALA A 169 16.28 14.03 5.96
N GLY A 170 15.41 14.91 5.44
CA GLY A 170 15.62 15.63 4.18
C GLY A 170 15.43 14.81 2.91
N LYS A 171 15.06 13.53 3.03
CA LYS A 171 14.79 12.65 1.88
C LYS A 171 13.31 12.47 1.68
N GLY A 172 12.80 12.76 0.48
CA GLY A 172 11.45 12.48 0.10
C GLY A 172 11.21 10.98 -0.10
N ASN A 173 10.08 10.49 0.39
CA ASN A 173 9.62 9.12 0.20
C ASN A 173 8.19 9.15 -0.33
N ILE A 174 7.82 8.12 -1.08
CA ILE A 174 6.45 7.87 -1.50
C ILE A 174 5.98 6.69 -0.65
N LEU A 175 5.07 6.96 0.27
CA LEU A 175 4.51 5.99 1.21
C LEU A 175 3.00 5.89 1.09
N ASP A 176 2.37 6.95 0.56
CA ASP A 176 0.93 7.07 0.42
C ASP A 176 0.54 6.85 -1.02
N TYR A 177 -0.45 5.99 -1.21
CA TYR A 177 -0.89 5.52 -2.51
C TYR A 177 -2.41 5.51 -2.60
N ILE A 178 -2.90 5.69 -3.81
CA ILE A 178 -4.26 5.36 -4.19
C ILE A 178 -4.17 4.27 -5.25
N PHE A 179 -4.78 3.13 -4.97
CA PHE A 179 -4.93 2.06 -5.94
C PHE A 179 -6.40 1.94 -6.35
N VAL A 180 -6.61 1.56 -7.58
CA VAL A 180 -7.95 1.30 -8.12
C VAL A 180 -8.00 -0.08 -8.77
N SER A 181 -9.16 -0.71 -8.77
CA SER A 181 -9.34 -1.94 -9.55
C SER A 181 -9.26 -1.66 -11.04
N ASN A 182 -8.97 -2.69 -11.82
CA ASN A 182 -8.88 -2.58 -13.27
C ASN A 182 -10.21 -2.22 -13.97
N MET A 183 -11.32 -2.19 -13.23
CA MET A 183 -12.61 -1.72 -13.70
C MET A 183 -12.63 -0.19 -13.97
N PHE A 184 -11.61 0.53 -13.54
CA PHE A 184 -11.41 1.93 -13.92
C PHE A 184 -10.61 2.08 -15.23
N ASP A 185 -10.22 0.99 -15.87
CA ASP A 185 -9.57 1.02 -17.17
C ASP A 185 -10.64 1.10 -18.30
N LYS A 186 -10.75 2.25 -18.94
CA LYS A 186 -11.67 2.50 -20.04
C LYS A 186 -11.51 1.56 -21.25
N ASN A 187 -10.39 0.85 -21.33
CA ASN A 187 -10.18 -0.16 -22.37
C ASN A 187 -10.85 -1.50 -22.03
N LYS A 188 -11.41 -1.65 -20.83
CA LYS A 188 -12.16 -2.83 -20.42
C LYS A 188 -13.63 -2.68 -20.76
N GLN A 189 -14.22 -3.75 -21.27
CA GLN A 189 -15.64 -3.77 -21.65
C GLN A 189 -16.58 -3.46 -20.46
N ASN A 190 -16.19 -3.85 -19.27
CA ASN A 190 -16.97 -3.71 -18.02
C ASN A 190 -16.48 -2.55 -17.14
N HIS A 191 -15.80 -1.54 -17.72
CA HIS A 191 -15.34 -0.40 -16.97
C HIS A 191 -16.52 0.38 -16.36
N ILE A 192 -16.28 0.97 -15.20
CA ILE A 192 -17.29 1.69 -14.42
C ILE A 192 -16.99 3.20 -14.35
N GLY A 193 -15.86 3.61 -14.83
CA GLY A 193 -15.40 4.99 -14.76
C GLY A 193 -13.94 5.11 -15.13
N GLN A 194 -13.39 6.30 -14.90
CA GLN A 194 -12.00 6.63 -15.19
C GLN A 194 -11.40 7.55 -14.15
N ILE A 195 -10.06 7.63 -14.12
CA ILE A 195 -9.34 8.63 -13.33
C ILE A 195 -9.19 9.90 -14.16
N THR A 196 -9.68 11.02 -13.64
CA THR A 196 -9.63 12.33 -14.32
C THR A 196 -8.51 13.22 -13.80
N SER A 197 -8.13 13.09 -12.52
CA SER A 197 -6.97 13.79 -11.96
C SER A 197 -6.24 12.98 -10.89
N TYR A 198 -4.97 13.33 -10.68
CA TYR A 198 -4.15 12.82 -9.57
C TYR A 198 -3.15 13.91 -9.15
N GLU A 199 -3.25 14.34 -7.91
CA GLU A 199 -2.44 15.42 -7.36
C GLU A 199 -1.85 15.06 -6.00
N VAL A 200 -0.69 15.63 -5.69
CA VAL A 200 -0.03 15.53 -4.38
C VAL A 200 0.25 16.93 -3.87
N PHE A 201 -0.28 17.27 -2.72
CA PHE A 201 -0.12 18.56 -2.07
C PHE A 201 0.89 18.45 -0.93
N ASP A 202 2.15 18.74 -1.23
CA ASP A 202 3.29 18.59 -0.31
C ASP A 202 3.86 19.91 0.21
N LYS A 203 3.30 21.07 -0.14
CA LYS A 203 3.85 22.39 0.20
C LYS A 203 4.09 22.59 1.70
N HIS A 204 3.19 22.09 2.55
CA HIS A 204 3.34 22.20 4.00
C HIS A 204 4.53 21.37 4.53
N LEU A 205 4.91 20.29 3.85
CA LEU A 205 6.09 19.47 4.22
C LEU A 205 7.40 20.19 3.93
N GLN A 206 7.45 20.95 2.85
CA GLN A 206 8.64 21.72 2.46
C GLN A 206 8.89 22.89 3.42
N GLN A 207 7.85 23.41 4.05
CA GLN A 207 7.91 24.50 5.03
C GLN A 207 8.22 24.03 6.45
N ASN A 208 8.08 22.75 6.73
CA ASN A 208 8.07 22.19 8.08
C ASN A 208 9.45 21.72 8.55
N GLN A 209 10.52 22.40 8.13
CA GLN A 209 11.89 22.08 8.53
C GLN A 209 12.12 22.13 10.05
N ASN A 210 11.22 22.74 10.81
CA ASN A 210 11.32 22.93 12.27
C ASN A 210 10.45 22.00 13.10
N GLY A 211 9.86 20.93 12.52
CA GLY A 211 9.14 19.91 13.28
C GLY A 211 7.88 20.40 13.97
N SER A 212 7.11 21.30 13.34
CA SER A 212 5.83 21.73 13.88
C SER A 212 4.88 20.54 14.06
N LEU A 213 4.45 20.25 15.29
CA LEU A 213 3.48 19.22 15.63
C LEU A 213 2.06 19.52 15.12
N LEU A 214 1.85 20.71 14.56
CA LEU A 214 0.52 21.16 14.12
C LEU A 214 0.18 20.71 12.70
N ASN A 215 1.15 20.28 11.91
CA ASN A 215 0.95 19.85 10.54
C ASN A 215 1.27 18.36 10.41
N SER A 216 0.57 17.69 9.49
CA SER A 216 0.89 16.31 9.11
C SER A 216 2.33 16.22 8.56
N ASP A 217 3.02 15.14 8.83
CA ASP A 217 4.29 14.75 8.20
C ASP A 217 4.08 13.98 6.87
N HIS A 218 2.83 13.86 6.44
CA HIS A 218 2.43 13.30 5.15
C HIS A 218 1.72 14.33 4.28
N ALA A 219 1.96 14.26 2.97
CA ALA A 219 1.26 15.03 1.96
C ALA A 219 -0.18 14.53 1.78
N GLN A 220 -1.05 15.42 1.32
CA GLN A 220 -2.36 15.03 0.86
C GLN A 220 -2.25 14.48 -0.57
N VAL A 221 -2.79 13.28 -0.78
CA VAL A 221 -2.89 12.64 -2.10
C VAL A 221 -4.34 12.64 -2.51
N VAL A 222 -4.65 13.23 -3.67
CA VAL A 222 -6.00 13.38 -4.18
C VAL A 222 -6.11 12.74 -5.56
N CYS A 223 -7.18 12.01 -5.77
CA CYS A 223 -7.52 11.41 -7.05
C CYS A 223 -9.01 11.64 -7.32
N GLU A 224 -9.33 12.14 -8.50
CA GLU A 224 -10.71 12.29 -8.96
C GLU A 224 -11.10 11.11 -9.83
N LEU A 225 -12.27 10.57 -9.55
CA LEU A 225 -12.87 9.47 -10.27
C LEU A 225 -14.18 9.95 -10.90
N GLU A 226 -14.32 9.74 -12.19
CA GLU A 226 -15.54 9.96 -12.94
C GLU A 226 -16.19 8.60 -13.22
N PHE A 227 -17.48 8.47 -12.91
CA PHE A 227 -18.24 7.24 -13.10
C PHE A 227 -19.13 7.36 -14.34
N ASN A 228 -19.35 6.24 -15.03
CA ASN A 228 -20.26 6.13 -16.18
C ASN A 228 -21.72 6.12 -15.73
#